data_51f5ea8a2912250aa2c2164e19d3c705
#
_entry.id   51f5ea8a2912250aa2c2164e19d3c705
#
_cell.length_a   1.000
_cell.length_b   1.000
_cell.length_c   1.000
_cell.angle_alpha   90.00
_cell.angle_beta   90.00
_cell.angle_gamma   90.00
#
_symmetry.space_group_name_H-M   'P 1'
#
loop_
_entity.id
_entity.type
_entity.pdbx_description
1 polymer ?
#
loop_
_entity_poly.entity_id
_entity_poly.type
_entity_poly.pdbx_seq_one_letter_code
_entity_poly.pdbx_strand_id
1 'polypeptide(L)'
;TVSPLRANAVGGGVRIKDIAYFKGEHPNGIHGIGIVTGLNNTGDKDTIYSKQAIANLLKHYGINVPASSVSTKNSAVVALTANLNPYAKKGSRIDISINSMGDSTSLTGGFLHMAPLTAGGRVYALASGPLSNNSFSLGTGNAQVTKNHPTGGILINGAVVEREVPVTLVVDGFMEICLRKPDTVLAARMKEAILGKAQLLGGVGNFATAIDGGTIRIKVPDQFRAAPVDFAAQLQAITVVPDSKAVVVMNERTGTIVATSRVRVLSCAVAHGNIYLTVAKSEDVFQPNALSQTGTTQRVPADVAKVTEGGGGLHVFPELPTVQEVSAALNSLGATPRDMMTIFSAMKAAGALQA
;
A
#
# COMPACT_ATOMS: atom_id res chain seq x y z
N THR A 1 40.45 10.60 9.92
CA THR A 1 39.93 10.46 8.56
C THR A 1 39.23 9.12 8.47
N VAL A 2 37.94 9.11 8.72
CA VAL A 2 37.07 7.93 8.55
C VAL A 2 36.57 7.97 7.12
N SER A 3 36.97 6.99 6.31
CA SER A 3 36.53 6.81 4.93
C SER A 3 35.02 6.48 4.96
N PRO A 4 34.16 7.14 4.16
CA PRO A 4 32.76 6.77 4.10
C PRO A 4 32.63 5.41 3.40
N LEU A 5 32.02 4.46 4.07
CA LEU A 5 31.57 3.19 3.50
C LEU A 5 30.70 3.47 2.26
N ARG A 6 31.26 3.23 1.08
CA ARG A 6 30.48 3.14 -0.15
C ARG A 6 29.63 1.87 -0.06
N ALA A 7 28.39 2.03 0.38
CA ALA A 7 27.37 1.00 0.21
C ALA A 7 27.11 0.89 -1.30
N ASN A 8 27.56 -0.19 -1.92
CA ASN A 8 27.11 -0.58 -3.26
C ASN A 8 25.60 -0.80 -3.22
N ALA A 9 24.87 0.17 -3.77
CA ALA A 9 23.43 0.10 -3.91
C ALA A 9 23.08 -0.85 -5.06
N VAL A 10 22.96 -2.12 -4.74
CA VAL A 10 22.19 -3.08 -5.55
C VAL A 10 20.74 -2.96 -5.10
N GLY A 11 19.98 -2.08 -5.73
CA GLY A 11 18.57 -1.88 -5.47
C GLY A 11 18.16 -0.52 -6.03
N GLY A 12 17.27 -0.50 -7.04
CA GLY A 12 16.76 0.72 -7.64
C GLY A 12 16.17 1.63 -6.56
N GLY A 13 16.66 2.87 -6.46
CA GLY A 13 16.09 3.85 -5.54
C GLY A 13 14.65 4.18 -5.91
N VAL A 14 13.82 4.48 -4.91
CA VAL A 14 12.43 4.88 -5.07
C VAL A 14 12.33 6.39 -4.88
N ARG A 15 11.51 7.07 -5.70
CA ARG A 15 11.34 8.53 -5.59
C ARG A 15 10.57 8.88 -4.32
N ILE A 16 10.86 10.03 -3.73
CA ILE A 16 10.17 10.53 -2.53
C ILE A 16 8.65 10.52 -2.75
N LYS A 17 8.14 10.94 -3.90
CA LYS A 17 6.71 10.97 -4.22
C LYS A 17 5.99 9.61 -4.08
N ASP A 18 6.72 8.51 -4.27
CA ASP A 18 6.14 7.17 -4.24
C ASP A 18 6.04 6.63 -2.80
N ILE A 19 6.87 7.14 -1.87
CA ILE A 19 6.96 6.70 -0.47
C ILE A 19 6.49 7.73 0.56
N ALA A 20 6.26 8.99 0.13
CA ALA A 20 5.89 10.09 1.01
C ALA A 20 4.87 11.02 0.34
N TYR A 21 4.33 11.94 1.10
CA TYR A 21 3.40 12.99 0.67
C TYR A 21 3.65 14.25 1.50
N PHE A 22 3.23 15.41 1.01
CA PHE A 22 3.31 16.64 1.80
C PHE A 22 2.18 16.69 2.83
N LYS A 23 2.46 17.26 3.98
CA LYS A 23 1.46 17.46 5.03
C LYS A 23 0.28 18.27 4.47
N GLY A 24 -0.93 17.75 4.69
CA GLY A 24 -2.15 18.32 4.10
C GLY A 24 -2.49 17.75 2.69
N GLU A 25 -1.58 17.08 2.03
CA GLU A 25 -1.79 16.43 0.73
C GLU A 25 -2.35 15.02 0.94
N HIS A 26 -3.56 14.90 1.45
CA HIS A 26 -4.26 13.64 1.60
C HIS A 26 -5.69 13.73 1.05
N PRO A 27 -6.22 12.67 0.47
CA PRO A 27 -7.62 12.64 0.06
C PRO A 27 -8.54 12.78 1.27
N ASN A 28 -9.55 13.63 1.14
CA ASN A 28 -10.55 13.85 2.18
C ASN A 28 -11.80 13.04 1.86
N GLY A 29 -12.17 12.12 2.75
CA GLY A 29 -13.42 11.36 2.62
C GLY A 29 -14.63 12.27 2.84
N ILE A 30 -15.51 12.33 1.87
CA ILE A 30 -16.80 13.02 1.95
C ILE A 30 -17.92 12.00 1.76
N HIS A 31 -19.03 12.22 2.44
CA HIS A 31 -20.16 11.30 2.44
C HIS A 31 -21.48 12.05 2.38
N GLY A 32 -22.51 11.36 1.95
CA GLY A 32 -23.87 11.92 1.86
C GLY A 32 -24.91 10.81 1.78
N ILE A 33 -26.15 11.25 1.80
CA ILE A 33 -27.31 10.38 1.55
C ILE A 33 -28.02 10.92 0.32
N GLY A 34 -28.42 10.03 -0.57
CA GLY A 34 -29.15 10.37 -1.79
C GLY A 34 -30.33 9.48 -2.04
N ILE A 35 -31.12 9.83 -3.05
CA ILE A 35 -32.24 9.06 -3.53
C ILE A 35 -31.96 8.68 -4.97
N VAL A 36 -32.05 7.39 -5.27
CA VAL A 36 -31.98 6.84 -6.61
C VAL A 36 -33.39 6.48 -7.05
N THR A 37 -33.75 6.82 -8.30
CA THR A 37 -35.05 6.50 -8.90
C THR A 37 -34.87 5.75 -10.22
N GLY A 38 -35.94 5.21 -10.78
CA GLY A 38 -35.91 4.45 -12.05
C GLY A 38 -35.56 2.97 -11.89
N LEU A 39 -35.78 2.38 -10.71
CA LEU A 39 -35.34 1.04 -10.35
C LEU A 39 -36.31 -0.11 -10.70
N ASN A 40 -37.20 0.04 -11.61
CA ASN A 40 -38.08 -1.03 -12.15
C ASN A 40 -38.45 -2.14 -11.15
N ASN A 41 -39.13 -1.79 -10.04
CA ASN A 41 -39.52 -2.65 -8.91
C ASN A 41 -38.37 -3.28 -8.09
N THR A 42 -37.13 -2.86 -8.27
CA THR A 42 -35.98 -3.35 -7.48
C THR A 42 -35.55 -2.39 -6.36
N GLY A 43 -36.29 -1.30 -6.18
CA GLY A 43 -36.10 -0.32 -5.10
C GLY A 43 -36.46 -0.84 -3.72
N ASP A 44 -36.46 0.07 -2.73
CA ASP A 44 -36.83 -0.26 -1.36
C ASP A 44 -38.29 -0.72 -1.29
N LYS A 45 -38.57 -1.78 -0.51
CA LYS A 45 -39.91 -2.35 -0.48
C LYS A 45 -40.86 -1.54 0.40
N ASP A 46 -40.52 -1.37 1.66
CA ASP A 46 -41.43 -0.71 2.61
C ASP A 46 -40.68 -0.05 3.82
N THR A 47 -39.55 0.54 3.59
CA THR A 47 -38.77 1.18 4.65
C THR A 47 -39.34 2.57 4.97
N ILE A 48 -39.60 2.83 6.25
CA ILE A 48 -40.21 4.09 6.73
C ILE A 48 -39.39 5.29 6.35
N TYR A 49 -38.04 5.20 6.51
CA TYR A 49 -37.14 6.29 6.20
C TYR A 49 -37.03 6.57 4.69
N SER A 50 -37.18 5.55 3.82
CA SER A 50 -37.21 5.76 2.37
C SER A 50 -38.44 6.51 1.92
N LYS A 51 -39.60 6.15 2.48
CA LYS A 51 -40.84 6.91 2.25
C LYS A 51 -40.72 8.37 2.72
N GLN A 52 -40.16 8.56 3.90
CA GLN A 52 -39.94 9.92 4.44
C GLN A 52 -38.96 10.72 3.60
N ALA A 53 -37.87 10.11 3.16
CA ALA A 53 -36.87 10.77 2.30
C ALA A 53 -37.47 11.24 0.97
N ILE A 54 -38.26 10.38 0.32
CA ILE A 54 -38.97 10.73 -0.92
C ILE A 54 -40.04 11.79 -0.69
N ALA A 55 -40.79 11.73 0.38
CA ALA A 55 -41.79 12.77 0.73
C ALA A 55 -41.09 14.13 0.95
N ASN A 56 -39.93 14.13 1.61
CA ASN A 56 -39.13 15.34 1.81
C ASN A 56 -38.58 15.89 0.48
N LEU A 57 -38.13 15.00 -0.43
CA LEU A 57 -37.69 15.39 -1.78
C LEU A 57 -38.84 16.04 -2.57
N LEU A 58 -40.03 15.44 -2.57
CA LEU A 58 -41.20 15.98 -3.24
C LEU A 58 -41.62 17.31 -2.63
N LYS A 59 -41.57 17.45 -1.33
CA LYS A 59 -41.82 18.71 -0.63
C LYS A 59 -40.86 19.82 -1.06
N HIS A 60 -39.60 19.49 -1.31
CA HIS A 60 -38.61 20.44 -1.82
C HIS A 60 -38.98 20.98 -3.23
N TYR A 61 -39.67 20.17 -4.03
CA TYR A 61 -40.24 20.60 -5.33
C TYR A 61 -41.65 21.19 -5.24
N GLY A 62 -42.14 21.49 -4.04
CA GLY A 62 -43.48 22.09 -3.83
C GLY A 62 -44.64 21.09 -3.81
N ILE A 63 -44.34 19.79 -3.87
CA ILE A 63 -45.38 18.73 -3.83
C ILE A 63 -45.46 18.20 -2.39
N ASN A 64 -46.60 18.42 -1.72
CA ASN A 64 -46.80 18.01 -0.33
C ASN A 64 -47.65 16.72 -0.30
N VAL A 65 -46.99 15.59 -0.03
CA VAL A 65 -47.65 14.27 0.14
C VAL A 65 -47.24 13.66 1.47
N PRO A 66 -48.16 12.97 2.17
CA PRO A 66 -47.82 12.25 3.39
C PRO A 66 -46.93 11.05 3.04
N ALA A 67 -45.93 10.75 3.88
CA ALA A 67 -44.99 9.66 3.65
C ALA A 67 -45.70 8.29 3.52
N SER A 68 -46.85 8.10 4.17
CA SER A 68 -47.66 6.88 4.06
C SER A 68 -48.20 6.59 2.64
N SER A 69 -48.36 7.63 1.82
CA SER A 69 -48.90 7.51 0.46
C SER A 69 -47.81 7.31 -0.59
N VAL A 70 -46.51 7.35 -0.21
CA VAL A 70 -45.38 7.24 -1.13
C VAL A 70 -45.06 5.76 -1.36
N SER A 71 -44.92 5.38 -2.64
CA SER A 71 -44.41 4.06 -3.04
C SER A 71 -42.92 4.14 -3.30
N THR A 72 -42.16 3.22 -2.76
CA THR A 72 -40.71 3.16 -2.85
C THR A 72 -40.16 2.14 -3.85
N LYS A 73 -41.07 1.33 -4.47
CA LYS A 73 -40.68 0.20 -5.35
C LYS A 73 -39.67 0.58 -6.46
N ASN A 74 -39.78 1.78 -7.00
CA ASN A 74 -38.91 2.27 -8.05
C ASN A 74 -37.83 3.23 -7.55
N SER A 75 -37.65 3.33 -6.24
CA SER A 75 -36.76 4.27 -5.61
C SER A 75 -36.01 3.61 -4.44
N ALA A 76 -34.80 4.02 -4.16
CA ALA A 76 -34.02 3.56 -3.03
C ALA A 76 -33.25 4.71 -2.38
N VAL A 77 -33.12 4.66 -1.06
CA VAL A 77 -32.22 5.53 -0.32
C VAL A 77 -30.82 4.91 -0.34
N VAL A 78 -29.83 5.73 -0.68
CA VAL A 78 -28.45 5.29 -0.87
C VAL A 78 -27.47 6.10 -0.06
N ALA A 79 -26.43 5.42 0.44
CA ALA A 79 -25.25 6.05 0.97
C ALA A 79 -24.29 6.40 -0.17
N LEU A 80 -23.75 7.59 -0.11
CA LEU A 80 -22.80 8.14 -1.06
C LEU A 80 -21.48 8.33 -0.37
N THR A 81 -20.38 7.88 -0.99
CA THR A 81 -19.03 8.12 -0.50
C THR A 81 -18.13 8.53 -1.66
N ALA A 82 -17.28 9.50 -1.43
CA ALA A 82 -16.28 9.94 -2.40
C ALA A 82 -15.01 10.40 -1.70
N ASN A 83 -13.91 10.38 -2.45
CA ASN A 83 -12.65 10.94 -1.99
C ASN A 83 -12.38 12.26 -2.73
N LEU A 84 -12.37 13.35 -1.99
CA LEU A 84 -12.02 14.65 -2.52
C LEU A 84 -10.50 14.81 -2.51
N ASN A 85 -9.91 14.89 -3.69
CA ASN A 85 -8.47 15.10 -3.83
C ASN A 85 -8.06 16.48 -3.29
N PRO A 86 -6.87 16.60 -2.70
CA PRO A 86 -6.42 17.82 -2.02
C PRO A 86 -6.36 19.06 -2.92
N TYR A 87 -6.09 18.89 -4.20
CA TYR A 87 -6.01 20.01 -5.16
C TYR A 87 -7.22 20.12 -6.09
N ALA A 88 -8.32 19.44 -5.75
CA ALA A 88 -9.53 19.52 -6.55
C ALA A 88 -10.10 20.94 -6.51
N LYS A 89 -10.32 21.52 -7.67
CA LYS A 89 -10.86 22.89 -7.85
C LYS A 89 -12.38 22.88 -7.90
N LYS A 90 -13.00 23.99 -7.51
CA LYS A 90 -14.42 24.18 -7.72
C LYS A 90 -14.76 23.95 -9.20
N GLY A 91 -15.82 23.16 -9.45
CA GLY A 91 -16.24 22.73 -10.79
C GLY A 91 -15.56 21.46 -11.32
N SER A 92 -14.51 20.93 -10.64
CA SER A 92 -13.96 19.63 -11.01
C SER A 92 -14.93 18.50 -10.67
N ARG A 93 -14.82 17.39 -11.41
CA ARG A 93 -15.67 16.22 -11.24
C ARG A 93 -14.92 15.10 -10.55
N ILE A 94 -15.61 14.40 -9.68
CA ILE A 94 -15.07 13.26 -8.91
C ILE A 94 -16.01 12.06 -9.01
N ASP A 95 -15.43 10.87 -8.84
CA ASP A 95 -16.18 9.62 -8.82
C ASP A 95 -16.82 9.40 -7.44
N ILE A 96 -17.98 8.73 -7.45
CA ILE A 96 -18.73 8.43 -6.24
C ILE A 96 -19.01 6.95 -6.17
N SER A 97 -18.84 6.35 -5.00
CA SER A 97 -19.34 5.04 -4.68
C SER A 97 -20.73 5.17 -4.05
N ILE A 98 -21.65 4.35 -4.52
CA ILE A 98 -23.05 4.37 -4.13
C ILE A 98 -23.42 2.99 -3.60
N ASN A 99 -24.04 2.92 -2.43
CA ASN A 99 -24.51 1.69 -1.83
C ASN A 99 -25.93 1.87 -1.29
N SER A 100 -26.79 0.89 -1.50
CA SER A 100 -28.12 0.89 -0.92
C SER A 100 -28.05 0.90 0.61
N MET A 101 -28.91 1.69 1.23
CA MET A 101 -29.09 1.69 2.69
C MET A 101 -30.33 0.91 3.11
N GLY A 102 -31.24 0.67 2.16
CA GLY A 102 -32.49 -0.01 2.39
C GLY A 102 -32.46 -1.49 2.03
N ASP A 103 -33.64 -1.98 1.70
CA ASP A 103 -33.89 -3.36 1.28
C ASP A 103 -34.05 -3.50 -0.24
N SER A 104 -33.51 -2.55 -1.01
CA SER A 104 -33.50 -2.62 -2.47
C SER A 104 -32.69 -3.83 -2.95
N THR A 105 -33.20 -4.50 -3.96
CA THR A 105 -32.59 -5.72 -4.52
C THR A 105 -31.58 -5.42 -5.61
N SER A 106 -31.72 -4.26 -6.29
CA SER A 106 -30.79 -3.79 -7.33
C SER A 106 -30.90 -2.29 -7.53
N LEU A 107 -29.78 -1.65 -7.81
CA LEU A 107 -29.69 -0.22 -8.20
C LEU A 107 -29.43 -0.07 -9.71
N THR A 108 -29.48 -1.16 -10.47
CA THR A 108 -29.19 -1.15 -11.92
C THR A 108 -30.13 -0.26 -12.68
N GLY A 109 -29.58 0.60 -13.56
CA GLY A 109 -30.35 1.52 -14.40
C GLY A 109 -30.92 2.73 -13.65
N GLY A 110 -30.64 2.87 -12.37
CA GLY A 110 -31.11 3.97 -11.55
C GLY A 110 -30.43 5.30 -11.87
N PHE A 111 -31.10 6.38 -11.51
CA PHE A 111 -30.60 7.75 -11.60
C PHE A 111 -30.56 8.37 -10.18
N LEU A 112 -29.38 8.87 -9.79
CA LEU A 112 -29.19 9.57 -8.54
C LEU A 112 -29.69 11.01 -8.67
N HIS A 113 -30.66 11.41 -7.84
CA HIS A 113 -31.04 12.81 -7.69
C HIS A 113 -29.94 13.59 -6.99
N MET A 114 -29.94 14.93 -7.23
CA MET A 114 -28.94 15.81 -6.66
C MET A 114 -28.86 15.63 -5.13
N ALA A 115 -27.71 15.21 -4.65
CA ALA A 115 -27.44 14.95 -3.25
C ALA A 115 -26.13 15.61 -2.81
N PRO A 116 -26.12 16.27 -1.63
CA PRO A 116 -24.91 16.89 -1.09
C PRO A 116 -23.97 15.84 -0.50
N LEU A 117 -22.68 15.99 -0.78
CA LEU A 117 -21.60 15.29 -0.13
C LEU A 117 -20.93 16.19 0.89
N THR A 118 -20.89 15.74 2.13
CA THR A 118 -20.49 16.56 3.28
C THR A 118 -19.31 15.95 4.02
N ALA A 119 -18.53 16.81 4.68
CA ALA A 119 -17.56 16.46 5.70
C ALA A 119 -17.60 17.54 6.80
N GLY A 120 -17.62 17.12 8.07
CA GLY A 120 -17.69 18.06 9.20
C GLY A 120 -18.88 19.04 9.14
N GLY A 121 -20.04 18.60 8.62
CA GLY A 121 -21.25 19.42 8.49
C GLY A 121 -21.23 20.45 7.35
N ARG A 122 -20.21 20.46 6.49
CA ARG A 122 -20.10 21.36 5.34
C ARG A 122 -20.23 20.60 4.03
N VAL A 123 -20.94 21.18 3.05
CA VAL A 123 -21.05 20.62 1.70
C VAL A 123 -19.80 20.94 0.91
N TYR A 124 -19.19 19.91 0.32
CA TYR A 124 -18.01 20.01 -0.53
C TYR A 124 -18.28 19.68 -1.99
N ALA A 125 -19.23 18.79 -2.25
CA ALA A 125 -19.60 18.45 -3.63
C ALA A 125 -21.09 18.14 -3.73
N LEU A 126 -21.64 18.24 -4.93
CA LEU A 126 -23.02 17.86 -5.28
C LEU A 126 -22.96 16.70 -6.26
N ALA A 127 -23.66 15.63 -5.92
CA ALA A 127 -23.69 14.38 -6.66
C ALA A 127 -25.00 14.24 -7.43
N SER A 128 -24.95 13.88 -8.73
CA SER A 128 -26.14 13.55 -9.53
C SER A 128 -25.74 12.80 -10.80
N GLY A 129 -26.62 11.95 -11.30
CA GLY A 129 -26.42 11.30 -12.58
C GLY A 129 -26.86 9.84 -12.66
N PRO A 130 -26.71 9.20 -13.85
CA PRO A 130 -27.05 7.80 -14.04
C PRO A 130 -26.04 6.87 -13.39
N LEU A 131 -26.51 5.83 -12.68
CA LEU A 131 -25.65 4.84 -12.08
C LEU A 131 -25.07 3.88 -13.11
N SER A 132 -23.76 3.67 -13.04
CA SER A 132 -23.10 2.59 -13.73
C SER A 132 -22.77 1.48 -12.71
N ASN A 133 -23.42 0.33 -12.86
CA ASN A 133 -22.99 -0.87 -12.18
C ASN A 133 -22.81 -1.99 -13.21
N ASN A 134 -21.71 -2.73 -13.12
CA ASN A 134 -21.43 -3.88 -13.97
C ASN A 134 -22.09 -5.16 -13.44
N SER A 135 -23.17 -5.04 -12.69
CA SER A 135 -23.92 -6.18 -12.20
C SER A 135 -25.10 -6.48 -13.11
N PHE A 136 -25.32 -7.75 -13.37
CA PHE A 136 -26.57 -8.22 -13.97
C PHE A 136 -27.13 -9.39 -13.17
N SER A 137 -28.45 -9.44 -13.11
CA SER A 137 -29.18 -10.56 -12.53
C SER A 137 -30.08 -11.12 -13.64
N LEU A 138 -29.84 -12.35 -14.03
CA LEU A 138 -30.61 -13.07 -15.05
C LEU A 138 -31.27 -14.27 -14.39
N GLY A 139 -32.58 -14.41 -14.60
CA GLY A 139 -33.39 -15.53 -14.13
C GLY A 139 -34.62 -15.12 -13.35
N THR A 140 -35.64 -15.96 -13.36
CA THR A 140 -36.90 -15.85 -12.58
C THR A 140 -37.03 -17.07 -11.70
N GLY A 141 -37.41 -16.87 -10.45
CA GLY A 141 -37.61 -17.96 -9.49
C GLY A 141 -36.30 -18.55 -8.93
N ASN A 142 -36.22 -19.87 -8.76
CA ASN A 142 -35.13 -20.57 -8.10
C ASN A 142 -33.81 -20.68 -8.92
N ALA A 143 -33.78 -20.15 -10.14
CA ALA A 143 -32.60 -20.15 -11.02
C ALA A 143 -32.13 -18.74 -11.32
N GLN A 144 -31.73 -17.98 -10.28
CA GLN A 144 -31.18 -16.63 -10.43
C GLN A 144 -29.66 -16.67 -10.43
N VAL A 145 -29.04 -16.24 -11.53
CA VAL A 145 -27.60 -16.02 -11.61
C VAL A 145 -27.32 -14.53 -11.40
N THR A 146 -26.77 -14.19 -10.25
CA THR A 146 -26.34 -12.82 -9.92
C THR A 146 -24.83 -12.73 -10.06
N LYS A 147 -24.35 -11.82 -10.89
CA LYS A 147 -22.94 -11.50 -11.02
C LYS A 147 -22.70 -10.10 -10.45
N ASN A 148 -21.71 -10.01 -9.54
CA ASN A 148 -21.39 -8.81 -8.76
C ASN A 148 -22.49 -8.37 -7.77
N HIS A 149 -22.24 -7.30 -6.99
CA HIS A 149 -23.19 -6.76 -6.03
C HIS A 149 -24.16 -5.80 -6.70
N PRO A 150 -25.44 -6.18 -6.92
CA PRO A 150 -26.41 -5.33 -7.61
C PRO A 150 -26.87 -4.13 -6.78
N THR A 151 -26.63 -4.15 -5.46
CA THR A 151 -27.00 -3.09 -4.51
C THR A 151 -25.94 -2.01 -4.35
N GLY A 152 -24.80 -2.13 -5.06
CA GLY A 152 -23.75 -1.13 -5.14
C GLY A 152 -23.52 -0.64 -6.56
N GLY A 153 -22.94 0.54 -6.71
CA GLY A 153 -22.60 1.11 -8.01
C GLY A 153 -21.55 2.21 -7.89
N ILE A 154 -21.02 2.61 -9.03
CA ILE A 154 -20.10 3.73 -9.16
C ILE A 154 -20.71 4.74 -10.12
N LEU A 155 -20.65 6.00 -9.75
CA LEU A 155 -21.00 7.12 -10.61
C LEU A 155 -19.72 7.82 -11.04
N ILE A 156 -19.26 7.51 -12.23
CA ILE A 156 -18.02 8.09 -12.79
C ILE A 156 -18.27 9.56 -13.10
N ASN A 157 -17.38 10.43 -12.58
CA ASN A 157 -17.52 11.90 -12.72
C ASN A 157 -18.88 12.44 -12.23
N GLY A 158 -19.52 11.77 -11.30
CA GLY A 158 -20.90 12.04 -10.90
C GLY A 158 -21.08 13.13 -9.83
N ALA A 159 -20.02 13.59 -9.19
CA ALA A 159 -20.11 14.74 -8.30
C ALA A 159 -19.28 15.91 -8.83
N VAL A 160 -19.84 17.11 -8.68
CA VAL A 160 -19.19 18.38 -8.97
C VAL A 160 -18.73 19.00 -7.65
N VAL A 161 -17.45 19.35 -7.57
CA VAL A 161 -16.87 20.01 -6.39
C VAL A 161 -17.39 21.45 -6.29
N GLU A 162 -18.00 21.79 -5.17
CA GLU A 162 -18.51 23.15 -4.88
C GLU A 162 -17.58 23.92 -3.95
N ARG A 163 -16.80 23.22 -3.12
CA ARG A 163 -15.87 23.82 -2.19
C ARG A 163 -14.52 23.12 -2.24
N GLU A 164 -13.48 23.90 -2.35
CA GLU A 164 -12.10 23.44 -2.28
C GLU A 164 -11.69 23.15 -0.83
N VAL A 165 -10.79 22.17 -0.64
CA VAL A 165 -10.07 22.00 0.62
C VAL A 165 -8.76 22.77 0.50
N PRO A 166 -8.51 23.79 1.30
CA PRO A 166 -7.27 24.55 1.22
C PRO A 166 -6.09 23.66 1.64
N VAL A 167 -5.12 23.53 0.76
CA VAL A 167 -3.84 22.86 1.04
C VAL A 167 -2.75 23.92 1.09
N THR A 168 -2.13 24.06 2.25
CA THR A 168 -0.99 24.97 2.43
C THR A 168 0.29 24.14 2.48
N LEU A 169 1.09 24.20 1.43
CA LEU A 169 2.35 23.46 1.33
C LEU A 169 3.45 24.04 2.23
N VAL A 170 3.42 25.35 2.46
CA VAL A 170 4.43 26.06 3.24
C VAL A 170 3.76 26.73 4.43
N VAL A 171 4.21 26.38 5.63
CA VAL A 171 3.76 27.00 6.89
C VAL A 171 5.00 27.55 7.59
N ASP A 172 4.99 28.84 7.93
CA ASP A 172 6.09 29.54 8.61
C ASP A 172 7.46 29.39 7.90
N GLY A 173 7.45 29.30 6.56
CA GLY A 173 8.66 29.11 5.76
C GLY A 173 9.17 27.67 5.73
N PHE A 174 8.45 26.71 6.23
CA PHE A 174 8.77 25.29 6.21
C PHE A 174 7.77 24.49 5.40
N MET A 175 8.26 23.43 4.80
CA MET A 175 7.49 22.39 4.14
C MET A 175 7.69 21.08 4.89
N GLU A 176 6.63 20.33 5.16
CA GLU A 176 6.70 19.06 5.88
C GLU A 176 6.33 17.91 4.94
N ILE A 177 7.21 16.91 4.89
CA ILE A 177 7.00 15.66 4.14
C ILE A 177 6.70 14.56 5.14
N CYS A 178 5.61 13.84 4.92
CA CYS A 178 5.17 12.73 5.74
C CYS A 178 5.37 11.40 5.00
N LEU A 179 5.99 10.41 5.65
CA LEU A 179 6.13 9.07 5.11
C LEU A 179 4.78 8.34 5.10
N ARG A 180 4.45 7.64 4.01
CA ARG A 180 3.25 6.78 3.94
C ARG A 180 3.30 5.62 4.95
N LYS A 181 4.51 5.12 5.22
CA LYS A 181 4.80 4.12 6.26
C LYS A 181 5.91 4.70 7.14
N PRO A 182 5.61 5.10 8.39
CA PRO A 182 6.61 5.64 9.31
C PRO A 182 7.73 4.63 9.56
N ASP A 183 8.98 5.10 9.39
CA ASP A 183 10.19 4.32 9.61
C ASP A 183 11.35 5.28 9.88
N THR A 184 12.00 5.15 11.04
CA THR A 184 13.07 6.06 11.46
C THR A 184 14.33 5.96 10.59
N VAL A 185 14.66 4.78 10.09
CA VAL A 185 15.81 4.58 9.21
C VAL A 185 15.55 5.22 7.85
N LEU A 186 14.35 5.01 7.31
CA LEU A 186 13.93 5.63 6.05
C LEU A 186 13.87 7.15 6.16
N ALA A 187 13.36 7.70 7.27
CA ALA A 187 13.32 9.14 7.53
C ALA A 187 14.75 9.74 7.57
N ALA A 188 15.70 9.07 8.24
CA ALA A 188 17.08 9.49 8.28
C ALA A 188 17.73 9.48 6.88
N ARG A 189 17.57 8.39 6.13
CA ARG A 189 18.08 8.27 4.75
C ARG A 189 17.47 9.32 3.82
N MET A 190 16.17 9.58 3.96
CA MET A 190 15.48 10.60 3.16
C MET A 190 16.01 12.00 3.49
N LYS A 191 16.22 12.32 4.78
CA LYS A 191 16.86 13.57 5.19
C LYS A 191 18.25 13.71 4.54
N GLU A 192 19.09 12.67 4.60
CA GLU A 192 20.43 12.68 4.00
C GLU A 192 20.39 12.85 2.47
N ALA A 193 19.45 12.17 1.80
CA ALA A 193 19.27 12.32 0.35
C ALA A 193 18.85 13.74 -0.05
N ILE A 194 18.00 14.39 0.73
CA ILE A 194 17.58 15.78 0.54
C ILE A 194 18.79 16.72 0.77
N LEU A 195 19.54 16.53 1.85
CA LEU A 195 20.73 17.33 2.16
C LEU A 195 21.83 17.13 1.09
N GLY A 196 21.98 15.92 0.55
CA GLY A 196 22.91 15.64 -0.56
C GLY A 196 22.57 16.36 -1.88
N LYS A 197 21.36 16.91 -2.00
CA LYS A 197 20.94 17.75 -3.13
C LYS A 197 20.85 19.24 -2.78
N ALA A 198 21.44 19.66 -1.66
CA ALA A 198 21.35 21.02 -1.15
C ALA A 198 21.74 22.08 -2.19
N GLN A 199 22.81 21.87 -2.98
CA GLN A 199 23.24 22.80 -4.02
C GLN A 199 22.17 23.01 -5.10
N LEU A 200 21.50 21.93 -5.56
CA LEU A 200 20.42 22.00 -6.54
C LEU A 200 19.19 22.68 -5.96
N LEU A 201 18.89 22.41 -4.69
CA LEU A 201 17.72 22.95 -3.99
C LEU A 201 17.94 24.35 -3.41
N GLY A 202 19.15 24.92 -3.55
CA GLY A 202 19.48 26.22 -2.94
C GLY A 202 19.45 26.22 -1.41
N GLY A 203 19.54 25.04 -0.79
CA GLY A 203 19.60 24.88 0.65
C GLY A 203 20.95 25.23 1.25
N VAL A 204 20.95 25.95 2.37
CA VAL A 204 22.17 26.31 3.11
C VAL A 204 22.18 25.59 4.45
N GLY A 205 23.29 24.91 4.74
CA GLY A 205 23.46 24.20 6.01
C GLY A 205 22.46 23.04 6.20
N ASN A 206 21.97 22.87 7.41
CA ASN A 206 21.05 21.80 7.77
C ASN A 206 19.59 22.24 7.55
N PHE A 207 19.18 22.47 6.30
CA PHE A 207 17.84 22.95 5.94
C PHE A 207 16.74 21.87 6.00
N ALA A 208 17.10 20.59 6.16
CA ALA A 208 16.17 19.47 6.32
C ALA A 208 16.41 18.78 7.67
N THR A 209 15.36 18.58 8.45
CA THR A 209 15.40 17.94 9.78
C THR A 209 14.30 16.91 9.89
N ALA A 210 14.63 15.67 10.28
CA ALA A 210 13.64 14.67 10.66
C ALA A 210 13.14 15.01 12.07
N ILE A 211 11.83 15.24 12.23
CA ILE A 211 11.17 15.55 13.50
C ILE A 211 10.90 14.24 14.24
N ASP A 212 10.42 13.26 13.50
CA ASP A 212 10.09 11.92 13.98
C ASP A 212 10.33 10.87 12.88
N GLY A 213 10.00 9.61 13.14
CA GLY A 213 10.14 8.51 12.17
C GLY A 213 9.18 8.57 10.96
N GLY A 214 8.33 9.57 10.90
CA GLY A 214 7.35 9.73 9.81
C GLY A 214 7.36 11.11 9.18
N THR A 215 8.03 12.12 9.79
CA THR A 215 7.93 13.52 9.37
C THR A 215 9.29 14.17 9.21
N ILE A 216 9.51 14.79 8.06
CA ILE A 216 10.71 15.57 7.76
C ILE A 216 10.29 17.00 7.46
N ARG A 217 10.83 17.94 8.22
CA ARG A 217 10.63 19.38 8.04
C ARG A 217 11.78 19.95 7.23
N ILE A 218 11.44 20.72 6.20
CA ILE A 218 12.38 21.29 5.25
C ILE A 218 12.15 22.79 5.19
N LYS A 219 13.19 23.56 5.44
CA LYS A 219 13.14 25.02 5.28
C LYS A 219 13.14 25.35 3.79
N VAL A 220 12.14 26.12 3.35
CA VAL A 220 12.01 26.55 1.96
C VAL A 220 13.03 27.66 1.70
N PRO A 221 13.97 27.52 0.75
CA PRO A 221 14.91 28.57 0.39
C PRO A 221 14.20 29.78 -0.20
N ASP A 222 14.77 30.96 0.00
CA ASP A 222 14.15 32.23 -0.42
C ASP A 222 13.82 32.30 -1.91
N GLN A 223 14.64 31.68 -2.76
CA GLN A 223 14.41 31.58 -4.19
C GLN A 223 13.12 30.82 -4.59
N PHE A 224 12.63 29.94 -3.73
CA PHE A 224 11.41 29.16 -3.98
C PHE A 224 10.18 29.66 -3.22
N ARG A 225 10.28 30.75 -2.46
CA ARG A 225 9.11 31.30 -1.73
C ARG A 225 7.98 31.71 -2.66
N ALA A 226 8.29 32.22 -3.85
CA ALA A 226 7.29 32.59 -4.86
C ALA A 226 6.78 31.39 -5.67
N ALA A 227 7.52 30.25 -5.69
CA ALA A 227 7.18 29.07 -6.46
C ALA A 227 7.34 27.79 -5.61
N PRO A 228 6.53 27.60 -4.57
CA PRO A 228 6.65 26.45 -3.66
C PRO A 228 6.35 25.12 -4.35
N VAL A 229 5.57 25.11 -5.42
CA VAL A 229 5.27 23.90 -6.20
C VAL A 229 6.49 23.38 -6.95
N ASP A 230 7.33 24.28 -7.46
CA ASP A 230 8.59 23.88 -8.15
C ASP A 230 9.56 23.25 -7.16
N PHE A 231 9.66 23.81 -5.95
CA PHE A 231 10.47 23.23 -4.87
C PHE A 231 9.92 21.84 -4.47
N ALA A 232 8.61 21.71 -4.31
CA ALA A 232 7.96 20.44 -4.01
C ALA A 232 8.24 19.39 -5.10
N ALA A 233 8.17 19.78 -6.38
CA ALA A 233 8.44 18.88 -7.50
C ALA A 233 9.90 18.39 -7.50
N GLN A 234 10.86 19.28 -7.21
CA GLN A 234 12.27 18.90 -7.10
C GLN A 234 12.51 17.94 -5.92
N LEU A 235 11.88 18.18 -4.77
CA LEU A 235 11.95 17.27 -3.61
C LEU A 235 11.35 15.90 -3.94
N GLN A 236 10.20 15.86 -4.57
CA GLN A 236 9.53 14.62 -4.96
C GLN A 236 10.31 13.79 -5.97
N ALA A 237 11.15 14.42 -6.80
CA ALA A 237 12.00 13.76 -7.79
C ALA A 237 13.24 13.08 -7.19
N ILE A 238 13.63 13.42 -5.96
CA ILE A 238 14.80 12.84 -5.29
C ILE A 238 14.56 11.34 -5.07
N THR A 239 15.60 10.56 -5.37
CA THR A 239 15.59 9.11 -5.20
C THR A 239 16.23 8.73 -3.87
N VAL A 240 15.56 7.86 -3.12
CA VAL A 240 16.01 7.32 -1.84
C VAL A 240 16.02 5.80 -1.92
N VAL A 241 17.00 5.15 -1.31
CA VAL A 241 17.01 3.68 -1.17
C VAL A 241 16.27 3.31 0.11
N PRO A 242 15.05 2.76 0.01
CA PRO A 242 14.28 2.37 1.18
C PRO A 242 14.97 1.20 1.90
N ASP A 243 14.72 1.09 3.20
CA ASP A 243 15.13 -0.08 3.94
C ASP A 243 14.17 -1.24 3.67
N SER A 244 14.71 -2.36 3.21
CA SER A 244 13.91 -3.57 3.01
C SER A 244 14.01 -4.43 4.26
N LYS A 245 12.87 -4.72 4.89
CA LYS A 245 12.83 -5.66 6.02
C LYS A 245 13.21 -7.07 5.54
N ALA A 246 13.91 -7.80 6.38
CA ALA A 246 14.08 -9.23 6.19
C ALA A 246 12.75 -9.89 6.56
N VAL A 247 12.04 -10.44 5.58
CA VAL A 247 10.72 -11.08 5.77
C VAL A 247 10.65 -12.33 4.94
N VAL A 248 10.13 -13.41 5.53
CA VAL A 248 9.72 -14.63 4.84
C VAL A 248 8.22 -14.82 5.03
N VAL A 249 7.52 -14.95 3.92
CA VAL A 249 6.09 -15.26 3.90
C VAL A 249 5.92 -16.67 3.35
N MET A 250 5.25 -17.51 4.10
CA MET A 250 4.97 -18.89 3.73
C MET A 250 3.46 -19.13 3.70
N ASN A 251 2.94 -19.72 2.63
CA ASN A 251 1.54 -20.09 2.50
C ASN A 251 1.44 -21.62 2.33
N GLU A 252 1.02 -22.30 3.39
CA GLU A 252 0.91 -23.77 3.41
C GLU A 252 -0.11 -24.32 2.42
N ARG A 253 -1.18 -23.59 2.15
CA ARG A 253 -2.23 -24.04 1.24
C ARG A 253 -1.78 -24.07 -0.23
N THR A 254 -0.95 -23.08 -0.63
CA THR A 254 -0.46 -22.97 -2.01
C THR A 254 0.96 -23.48 -2.20
N GLY A 255 1.69 -23.79 -1.13
CA GLY A 255 3.09 -24.17 -1.18
C GLY A 255 4.03 -23.02 -1.55
N THR A 256 3.57 -21.77 -1.43
CA THR A 256 4.34 -20.60 -1.86
C THR A 256 5.23 -20.10 -0.74
N ILE A 257 6.52 -19.91 -1.03
CA ILE A 257 7.51 -19.29 -0.14
C ILE A 257 8.04 -18.04 -0.84
N VAL A 258 7.93 -16.90 -0.17
CA VAL A 258 8.49 -15.62 -0.62
C VAL A 258 9.43 -15.11 0.45
N ALA A 259 10.69 -14.93 0.10
CA ALA A 259 11.70 -14.36 0.99
C ALA A 259 12.32 -13.12 0.37
N THR A 260 12.57 -12.10 1.20
CA THR A 260 13.34 -10.94 0.75
C THR A 260 14.84 -11.26 0.71
N SER A 261 15.59 -10.57 -0.14
CA SER A 261 17.04 -10.80 -0.33
C SER A 261 17.89 -10.53 0.92
N ARG A 262 17.33 -9.91 1.95
CA ARG A 262 17.99 -9.63 3.22
C ARG A 262 17.87 -10.73 4.26
N VAL A 263 17.04 -11.72 4.02
CA VAL A 263 16.91 -12.86 4.93
C VAL A 263 18.15 -13.73 4.83
N ARG A 264 18.80 -13.95 5.96
CA ARG A 264 20.00 -14.76 6.11
C ARG A 264 19.71 -15.96 6.98
N VAL A 265 20.39 -17.05 6.68
CA VAL A 265 20.37 -18.27 7.48
C VAL A 265 21.65 -18.35 8.28
N LEU A 266 21.51 -18.41 9.63
CA LEU A 266 22.63 -18.63 10.53
C LEU A 266 23.02 -20.12 10.56
N SER A 267 24.19 -20.39 11.16
CA SER A 267 24.66 -21.77 11.37
C SER A 267 23.63 -22.58 12.15
N CYS A 268 23.13 -23.64 11.54
CA CYS A 268 22.17 -24.56 12.14
C CYS A 268 22.25 -25.94 11.48
N ALA A 269 21.72 -26.94 12.16
CA ALA A 269 21.49 -28.26 11.58
C ALA A 269 20.01 -28.62 11.74
N VAL A 270 19.37 -29.00 10.64
CA VAL A 270 17.96 -29.41 10.61
C VAL A 270 17.86 -30.77 9.94
N ALA A 271 17.14 -31.68 10.55
CA ALA A 271 16.80 -32.97 9.97
C ALA A 271 15.29 -33.08 9.79
N HIS A 272 14.83 -33.41 8.60
CA HIS A 272 13.42 -33.66 8.30
C HIS A 272 13.28 -34.84 7.33
N GLY A 273 12.71 -35.96 7.82
CA GLY A 273 12.63 -37.19 7.07
C GLY A 273 14.03 -37.74 6.73
N ASN A 274 14.32 -37.87 5.45
CA ASN A 274 15.62 -38.29 4.91
C ASN A 274 16.56 -37.13 4.51
N ILE A 275 16.12 -35.86 4.72
CA ILE A 275 16.88 -34.67 4.36
C ILE A 275 17.60 -34.14 5.60
N TYR A 276 18.91 -33.96 5.49
CA TYR A 276 19.77 -33.36 6.53
C TYR A 276 20.37 -32.08 5.94
N LEU A 277 19.99 -30.93 6.53
CA LEU A 277 20.54 -29.63 6.20
C LEU A 277 21.45 -29.17 7.32
N THR A 278 22.73 -28.97 7.02
CA THR A 278 23.69 -28.38 7.96
C THR A 278 24.26 -27.11 7.33
N VAL A 279 24.06 -25.98 7.99
CA VAL A 279 24.70 -24.69 7.69
C VAL A 279 25.77 -24.47 8.75
N ALA A 280 27.06 -24.55 8.38
CA ALA A 280 28.15 -24.42 9.29
C ALA A 280 29.17 -23.39 8.75
N LYS A 281 29.87 -22.69 9.67
CA LYS A 281 31.03 -21.90 9.32
C LYS A 281 32.19 -22.82 9.10
N SER A 282 32.86 -22.75 7.94
CA SER A 282 34.17 -23.36 7.75
C SER A 282 35.21 -22.27 7.61
N GLU A 283 36.35 -22.46 8.25
CA GLU A 283 37.53 -21.63 8.03
C GLU A 283 38.42 -22.35 7.04
N ASP A 284 38.59 -21.84 5.83
CA ASP A 284 39.60 -22.34 4.90
C ASP A 284 40.96 -21.75 5.32
N VAL A 285 41.84 -22.62 5.75
CA VAL A 285 43.21 -22.25 6.10
C VAL A 285 44.06 -22.46 4.84
N PHE A 286 44.37 -21.38 4.17
CA PHE A 286 45.40 -21.40 3.10
C PHE A 286 46.78 -21.44 3.77
N GLN A 287 47.37 -22.61 3.81
CA GLN A 287 48.77 -22.78 4.19
C GLN A 287 49.68 -22.72 2.96
N PRO A 288 50.69 -21.83 2.95
CA PRO A 288 51.69 -21.86 1.91
C PRO A 288 52.43 -23.19 1.91
N ASN A 289 52.88 -23.64 0.74
CA ASN A 289 53.67 -24.88 0.62
C ASN A 289 54.87 -24.83 1.57
N ALA A 290 55.20 -25.99 2.17
CA ALA A 290 56.26 -26.12 3.16
C ALA A 290 57.67 -25.68 2.70
N LEU A 291 57.88 -25.36 1.41
CA LEU A 291 59.10 -24.84 0.81
C LEU A 291 59.08 -23.35 0.47
N SER A 292 57.98 -22.60 0.86
CA SER A 292 57.89 -21.15 0.62
C SER A 292 58.56 -20.40 1.75
N GLN A 293 59.63 -19.67 1.45
CA GLN A 293 60.36 -18.89 2.45
C GLN A 293 59.71 -17.54 2.87
N THR A 294 58.55 -17.17 2.26
CA THR A 294 57.89 -15.86 2.46
C THR A 294 56.37 -15.91 2.49
N GLY A 295 55.76 -17.02 2.90
CA GLY A 295 54.33 -17.12 2.98
C GLY A 295 53.79 -16.91 4.40
N THR A 296 52.78 -16.06 4.58
CA THR A 296 52.00 -15.95 5.82
C THR A 296 50.72 -16.75 5.70
N THR A 297 50.39 -17.53 6.75
CA THR A 297 49.10 -18.24 6.81
C THR A 297 47.98 -17.22 6.91
N GLN A 298 47.10 -17.23 5.92
CA GLN A 298 45.88 -16.36 5.91
C GLN A 298 44.67 -17.22 6.18
N ARG A 299 43.95 -16.89 7.23
CA ARG A 299 42.62 -17.48 7.51
C ARG A 299 41.59 -16.67 6.78
N VAL A 300 40.89 -17.30 5.86
CA VAL A 300 39.73 -16.73 5.17
C VAL A 300 38.50 -17.42 5.72
N PRO A 301 37.58 -16.71 6.39
CA PRO A 301 36.33 -17.32 6.81
C PRO A 301 35.50 -17.69 5.57
N ALA A 302 35.17 -18.97 5.44
CA ALA A 302 34.25 -19.48 4.43
C ALA A 302 33.11 -20.21 5.14
N ASP A 303 31.87 -19.71 4.99
CA ASP A 303 30.71 -20.39 5.54
C ASP A 303 30.26 -21.49 4.56
N VAL A 304 30.22 -22.72 5.02
CA VAL A 304 29.80 -23.88 4.23
C VAL A 304 28.47 -24.41 4.77
N ALA A 305 27.43 -24.38 3.96
CA ALA A 305 26.22 -25.13 4.23
C ALA A 305 26.29 -26.49 3.53
N LYS A 306 26.12 -27.56 4.31
CA LYS A 306 26.06 -28.95 3.82
C LYS A 306 24.64 -29.43 3.81
N VAL A 307 24.17 -29.89 2.66
CA VAL A 307 22.92 -30.63 2.56
C VAL A 307 23.24 -32.02 2.07
N THR A 308 22.83 -33.05 2.81
CA THR A 308 23.10 -34.43 2.48
C THR A 308 21.77 -35.21 2.48
N GLU A 309 21.49 -35.88 1.39
CA GLU A 309 20.50 -36.95 1.32
C GLU A 309 21.24 -38.29 1.40
N GLY A 310 20.63 -39.32 1.93
CA GLY A 310 21.27 -40.63 2.11
C GLY A 310 21.76 -41.28 0.78
N GLY A 311 22.84 -40.71 0.19
CA GLY A 311 23.47 -41.14 -1.06
C GLY A 311 23.68 -40.07 -2.10
N GLY A 312 23.37 -38.80 -1.88
CA GLY A 312 23.39 -37.72 -2.86
C GLY A 312 24.36 -36.55 -2.55
N GLY A 313 24.61 -35.71 -3.52
CA GLY A 313 25.69 -34.76 -3.64
C GLY A 313 25.78 -33.67 -2.56
N LEU A 314 27.00 -33.23 -2.31
CA LEU A 314 27.37 -32.16 -1.39
C LEU A 314 27.17 -30.79 -2.07
N HIS A 315 26.25 -29.97 -1.55
CA HIS A 315 26.15 -28.58 -1.97
C HIS A 315 26.91 -27.67 -0.97
N VAL A 316 27.88 -26.91 -1.49
CA VAL A 316 28.67 -25.97 -0.72
C VAL A 316 28.14 -24.56 -1.02
N PHE A 317 27.80 -23.80 0.02
CA PHE A 317 27.31 -22.43 -0.10
C PHE A 317 28.39 -21.44 0.36
N PRO A 318 28.55 -20.30 -0.31
CA PRO A 318 29.34 -19.19 0.20
C PRO A 318 28.64 -18.50 1.38
N GLU A 319 29.39 -17.68 2.09
CA GLU A 319 29.00 -16.92 3.31
C GLU A 319 27.50 -16.68 3.54
N LEU A 320 26.99 -17.01 4.73
CA LEU A 320 25.61 -16.78 5.21
C LEU A 320 24.56 -16.93 4.09
N PRO A 321 24.16 -18.17 3.75
CA PRO A 321 23.28 -18.41 2.60
C PRO A 321 21.94 -17.67 2.75
N THR A 322 21.44 -17.18 1.65
CA THR A 322 20.09 -16.63 1.57
C THR A 322 19.07 -17.76 1.58
N VAL A 323 17.85 -17.48 2.01
CA VAL A 323 16.73 -18.46 1.91
C VAL A 323 16.54 -18.95 0.49
N GLN A 324 16.83 -18.12 -0.52
CA GLN A 324 16.73 -18.49 -1.92
C GLN A 324 17.75 -19.56 -2.32
N GLU A 325 18.99 -19.44 -1.87
CA GLU A 325 20.05 -20.42 -2.12
C GLU A 325 19.74 -21.74 -1.42
N VAL A 326 19.31 -21.69 -0.16
CA VAL A 326 18.88 -22.88 0.59
C VAL A 326 17.66 -23.55 -0.06
N SER A 327 16.68 -22.76 -0.52
CA SER A 327 15.52 -23.31 -1.24
C SER A 327 15.91 -23.97 -2.55
N ALA A 328 16.86 -23.40 -3.30
CA ALA A 328 17.37 -23.98 -4.55
C ALA A 328 18.07 -25.31 -4.30
N ALA A 329 18.87 -25.40 -3.23
CA ALA A 329 19.53 -26.65 -2.86
C ALA A 329 18.53 -27.72 -2.39
N LEU A 330 17.55 -27.36 -1.56
CA LEU A 330 16.50 -28.30 -1.14
C LEU A 330 15.67 -28.80 -2.33
N ASN A 331 15.35 -27.92 -3.30
CA ASN A 331 14.69 -28.30 -4.54
C ASN A 331 15.52 -29.28 -5.38
N SER A 332 16.84 -29.07 -5.47
CA SER A 332 17.73 -29.97 -6.22
C SER A 332 17.81 -31.39 -5.62
N LEU A 333 17.49 -31.52 -4.34
CA LEU A 333 17.39 -32.78 -3.59
C LEU A 333 15.98 -33.38 -3.63
N GLY A 334 15.04 -32.78 -4.36
CA GLY A 334 13.68 -33.31 -4.48
C GLY A 334 12.78 -33.02 -3.29
N ALA A 335 13.14 -32.07 -2.41
CA ALA A 335 12.28 -31.66 -1.31
C ALA A 335 10.95 -31.08 -1.81
N THR A 336 9.86 -31.56 -1.22
CA THR A 336 8.55 -31.01 -1.57
C THR A 336 8.37 -29.59 -0.99
N PRO A 337 7.50 -28.74 -1.55
CA PRO A 337 7.21 -27.42 -0.98
C PRO A 337 6.77 -27.48 0.49
N ARG A 338 6.12 -28.56 0.89
CA ARG A 338 5.67 -28.78 2.27
C ARG A 338 6.85 -29.06 3.21
N ASP A 339 7.81 -29.89 2.76
CA ASP A 339 9.02 -30.19 3.53
C ASP A 339 9.86 -28.93 3.71
N MET A 340 10.03 -28.13 2.65
CA MET A 340 10.72 -26.84 2.72
C MET A 340 10.08 -25.89 3.74
N MET A 341 8.74 -25.78 3.75
CA MET A 341 8.04 -24.95 4.73
C MET A 341 8.26 -25.44 6.17
N THR A 342 8.23 -26.76 6.38
CA THR A 342 8.49 -27.36 7.70
C THR A 342 9.92 -27.07 8.15
N ILE A 343 10.90 -27.22 7.25
CA ILE A 343 12.31 -26.92 7.51
C ILE A 343 12.49 -25.43 7.86
N PHE A 344 11.97 -24.51 7.06
CA PHE A 344 12.08 -23.06 7.31
C PHE A 344 11.34 -22.65 8.58
N SER A 345 10.19 -23.26 8.89
CA SER A 345 9.46 -23.00 10.14
C SER A 345 10.27 -23.46 11.35
N ALA A 346 10.91 -24.64 11.28
CA ALA A 346 11.80 -25.12 12.31
C ALA A 346 13.04 -24.21 12.50
N MET A 347 13.66 -23.77 11.40
CA MET A 347 14.79 -22.83 11.41
C MET A 347 14.39 -21.47 12.04
N LYS A 348 13.19 -20.99 11.75
CA LYS A 348 12.65 -19.77 12.37
C LYS A 348 12.42 -19.96 13.88
N ALA A 349 11.82 -21.08 14.28
CA ALA A 349 11.59 -21.40 15.69
C ALA A 349 12.91 -21.55 16.47
N ALA A 350 13.95 -22.08 15.82
CA ALA A 350 15.30 -22.21 16.41
C ALA A 350 16.08 -20.88 16.39
N GLY A 351 15.54 -19.79 15.82
CA GLY A 351 16.24 -18.50 15.69
C GLY A 351 17.37 -18.49 14.65
N ALA A 352 17.50 -19.54 13.84
CA ALA A 352 18.50 -19.63 12.79
C ALA A 352 18.13 -18.82 11.53
N LEU A 353 16.87 -18.48 11.37
CA LEU A 353 16.38 -17.66 10.26
C LEU A 353 16.21 -16.22 10.76
N GLN A 354 17.03 -15.30 10.24
CA GLN A 354 16.93 -13.87 10.52
C GLN A 354 15.85 -13.24 9.62
N ALA A 355 14.58 -13.29 10.08
CA ALA A 355 13.41 -12.79 9.34
C ALA A 355 12.34 -12.20 10.28
#